data_cf1fd1907401c93557420143791aef67
#
_entry.id   cf1fd1907401c93557420143791aef67
#
_cell.length_a   1.000
_cell.length_b   1.000
_cell.length_c   1.000
_cell.angle_alpha   90.00
_cell.angle_beta   90.00
_cell.angle_gamma   90.00
#
_symmetry.space_group_name_H-M   'P 1'
#
loop_
_entity.id
_entity.type
_entity.pdbx_description
1 polymer ?
#
loop_
_entity_poly.entity_id
_entity_poly.type
_entity_poly.pdbx_seq_one_letter_code
_entity_poly.pdbx_strand_id
1 'polypeptide(L)'
;TAKGFLKYMNQALSIYKNEERVMHIASYLPYTNSIKKLPETFFLRFMSCWGWGTWKRAWDQANWDATYLYEHIKATQMRYVFNLDGVLNFHEQLENNISGSIKTWAIMWYTSIFLNGGLCLYPKVSLSKNIGLDGTGENCEIQDDEAFFDVSNQVDVLYQRPKESKIGKRYLKRYYRFGKESTFNKRIKITYLHYRYQFIKLVKRL
;
A
#
# COMPACT_ATOMS: atom_id res chain seq x y z
N THR A 1 -9.25 -16.66 -3.69
CA THR A 1 -9.89 -15.38 -4.07
C THR A 1 -11.40 -15.44 -3.87
N ALA A 2 -12.04 -14.29 -3.68
CA ALA A 2 -13.50 -14.17 -3.62
C ALA A 2 -14.12 -14.36 -5.02
N LYS A 3 -15.43 -14.70 -5.07
CA LYS A 3 -16.19 -14.86 -6.32
C LYS A 3 -16.17 -13.59 -7.19
N GLY A 4 -16.16 -12.42 -6.55
CA GLY A 4 -16.11 -11.11 -7.24
C GLY A 4 -14.73 -10.67 -7.73
N PHE A 5 -13.66 -11.40 -7.46
CA PHE A 5 -12.29 -10.99 -7.76
C PHE A 5 -12.05 -10.67 -9.24
N LEU A 6 -12.35 -11.60 -10.14
CA LEU A 6 -12.10 -11.41 -11.58
C LEU A 6 -12.99 -10.29 -12.17
N LYS A 7 -14.26 -10.20 -11.72
CA LYS A 7 -15.15 -9.12 -12.14
C LYS A 7 -14.56 -7.76 -11.76
N TYR A 8 -14.16 -7.59 -10.51
CA TYR A 8 -13.54 -6.36 -9.98
C TYR A 8 -12.28 -5.99 -10.78
N MET A 9 -11.36 -6.95 -10.97
CA MET A 9 -10.11 -6.72 -11.69
C MET A 9 -10.38 -6.27 -13.13
N ASN A 10 -11.25 -6.97 -13.86
CA ASN A 10 -11.55 -6.65 -15.25
C ASN A 10 -12.25 -5.28 -15.39
N GLN A 11 -13.19 -4.97 -14.51
CA GLN A 11 -13.84 -3.65 -14.48
C GLN A 11 -12.81 -2.56 -14.21
N ALA A 12 -11.96 -2.70 -13.18
CA ALA A 12 -10.96 -1.70 -12.82
C ALA A 12 -9.94 -1.49 -13.93
N LEU A 13 -9.40 -2.58 -14.50
CA LEU A 13 -8.45 -2.52 -15.61
C LEU A 13 -9.06 -1.86 -16.86
N SER A 14 -10.34 -2.11 -17.14
CA SER A 14 -11.04 -1.47 -18.28
C SER A 14 -11.28 0.02 -18.03
N ILE A 15 -11.85 0.36 -16.87
CA ILE A 15 -12.25 1.74 -16.54
C ILE A 15 -11.05 2.69 -16.49
N TYR A 16 -9.92 2.24 -15.91
CA TYR A 16 -8.72 3.08 -15.71
C TYR A 16 -7.63 2.83 -16.75
N LYS A 17 -7.94 2.18 -17.88
CA LYS A 17 -6.97 1.84 -18.93
C LYS A 17 -6.12 3.04 -19.38
N ASN A 18 -6.75 4.19 -19.56
CA ASN A 18 -6.13 5.41 -20.09
C ASN A 18 -5.82 6.45 -18.97
N GLU A 19 -5.98 6.08 -17.71
CA GLU A 19 -5.73 6.99 -16.58
C GLU A 19 -4.29 6.80 -16.07
N GLU A 20 -3.38 7.62 -16.53
CA GLU A 20 -1.93 7.48 -16.29
C GLU A 20 -1.56 7.45 -14.80
N ARG A 21 -2.31 8.23 -13.99
CA ARG A 21 -2.08 8.27 -12.55
C ARG A 21 -2.46 6.99 -11.82
N VAL A 22 -3.31 6.14 -12.40
CA VAL A 22 -3.65 4.85 -11.81
C VAL A 22 -2.68 3.81 -12.33
N MET A 23 -1.78 3.37 -11.48
CA MET A 23 -0.69 2.47 -11.85
C MET A 23 -0.90 1.04 -11.33
N HIS A 24 -1.82 0.83 -10.39
CA HIS A 24 -1.99 -0.46 -9.72
C HIS A 24 -3.44 -0.66 -9.27
N ILE A 25 -3.92 -1.89 -9.38
CA ILE A 25 -5.19 -2.34 -8.82
C ILE A 25 -4.89 -3.36 -7.74
N ALA A 26 -5.26 -3.09 -6.50
CA ALA A 26 -5.15 -4.01 -5.38
C ALA A 26 -6.49 -4.72 -5.14
N SER A 27 -6.48 -5.97 -4.74
CA SER A 27 -7.67 -6.70 -4.31
C SER A 27 -7.68 -7.00 -2.81
N TYR A 28 -6.54 -6.85 -2.15
CA TYR A 28 -6.41 -7.07 -0.72
C TYR A 28 -6.56 -5.78 0.06
N LEU A 29 -7.42 -5.80 1.07
CA LEU A 29 -7.54 -4.76 2.07
C LEU A 29 -7.61 -5.41 3.45
N PRO A 30 -6.70 -5.08 4.40
CA PRO A 30 -6.78 -5.64 5.74
C PRO A 30 -8.05 -5.17 6.45
N TYR A 31 -8.65 -6.04 7.26
CA TYR A 31 -9.92 -5.77 7.94
C TYR A 31 -9.75 -4.95 9.22
N THR A 32 -10.64 -3.99 9.44
CA THR A 32 -10.91 -3.36 10.73
C THR A 32 -12.40 -3.03 10.88
N ASN A 33 -12.88 -2.87 12.10
CA ASN A 33 -14.28 -2.49 12.37
C ASN A 33 -14.70 -1.14 11.75
N SER A 34 -13.75 -0.32 11.29
CA SER A 34 -14.02 0.96 10.63
C SER A 34 -14.26 0.83 9.10
N ILE A 35 -14.27 -0.37 8.55
CA ILE A 35 -14.49 -0.66 7.12
C ILE A 35 -15.80 -0.05 6.57
N LYS A 36 -16.85 0.00 7.40
CA LYS A 36 -18.16 0.57 7.03
C LYS A 36 -18.09 2.04 6.57
N LYS A 37 -17.03 2.77 6.92
CA LYS A 37 -16.85 4.19 6.57
C LYS A 37 -16.15 4.37 5.22
N LEU A 38 -15.65 3.30 4.60
CA LEU A 38 -14.97 3.36 3.32
C LEU A 38 -15.97 3.45 2.16
N PRO A 39 -15.66 4.20 1.10
CA PRO A 39 -16.38 4.09 -0.16
C PRO A 39 -16.12 2.72 -0.79
N GLU A 40 -16.97 2.31 -1.75
CA GLU A 40 -16.92 1.01 -2.41
C GLU A 40 -15.54 0.71 -3.01
N THR A 41 -14.97 1.72 -3.68
CA THR A 41 -13.57 1.75 -4.10
C THR A 41 -12.91 3.07 -3.74
N PHE A 42 -11.59 3.09 -3.61
CA PHE A 42 -10.84 4.31 -3.28
C PHE A 42 -9.37 4.20 -3.67
N PHE A 43 -8.71 5.35 -3.79
CA PHE A 43 -7.30 5.40 -4.17
C PHE A 43 -6.38 5.67 -3.00
N LEU A 44 -5.21 5.03 -3.03
CA LEU A 44 -4.09 5.27 -2.12
C LEU A 44 -2.78 5.36 -2.89
N ARG A 45 -1.77 5.99 -2.31
CA ARG A 45 -0.38 5.90 -2.80
C ARG A 45 0.32 4.63 -2.32
N PHE A 46 -0.27 3.93 -1.39
CA PHE A 46 0.20 2.65 -0.88
C PHE A 46 -0.19 1.51 -1.80
N MET A 47 0.68 0.50 -1.94
CA MET A 47 0.46 -0.67 -2.77
C MET A 47 0.36 -1.94 -1.92
N SER A 48 -0.51 -2.87 -2.32
CA SER A 48 -0.59 -4.25 -1.79
C SER A 48 -0.40 -5.24 -2.93
N CYS A 49 0.52 -6.20 -2.75
CA CYS A 49 0.85 -7.20 -3.76
C CYS A 49 0.06 -8.53 -3.61
N TRP A 50 -0.92 -8.61 -2.73
CA TRP A 50 -1.72 -9.81 -2.53
C TRP A 50 -2.98 -9.80 -3.40
N GLY A 51 -2.85 -10.36 -4.62
CA GLY A 51 -3.89 -10.29 -5.64
C GLY A 51 -3.99 -8.90 -6.24
N TRP A 52 -3.35 -8.68 -7.36
CA TRP A 52 -3.23 -7.35 -7.96
C TRP A 52 -3.18 -7.41 -9.48
N GLY A 53 -3.34 -6.27 -10.10
CA GLY A 53 -3.21 -6.09 -11.54
C GLY A 53 -2.63 -4.73 -11.90
N THR A 54 -2.08 -4.63 -13.10
CA THR A 54 -1.53 -3.40 -13.66
C THR A 54 -1.59 -3.42 -15.19
N TRP A 55 -1.12 -2.38 -15.82
CA TRP A 55 -1.01 -2.23 -17.27
C TRP A 55 0.46 -2.16 -17.68
N LYS A 56 0.73 -2.59 -18.92
CA LYS A 56 2.07 -2.45 -19.51
C LYS A 56 2.62 -1.02 -19.39
N ARG A 57 1.79 0.01 -19.67
CA ARG A 57 2.16 1.42 -19.54
C ARG A 57 2.67 1.83 -18.16
N ALA A 58 2.13 1.23 -17.11
CA ALA A 58 2.56 1.50 -15.72
C ALA A 58 3.77 0.65 -15.35
N TRP A 59 3.78 -0.62 -15.74
CA TRP A 59 4.88 -1.56 -15.48
C TRP A 59 6.19 -1.12 -16.16
N ASP A 60 6.12 -0.56 -17.36
CA ASP A 60 7.28 -0.04 -18.09
C ASP A 60 7.95 1.16 -17.38
N GLN A 61 7.28 1.79 -16.41
CA GLN A 61 7.83 2.86 -15.58
C GLN A 61 8.50 2.35 -14.30
N ALA A 62 8.51 1.03 -14.09
CA ALA A 62 9.17 0.45 -12.91
C ALA A 62 10.69 0.54 -13.03
N ASN A 63 11.32 0.93 -11.94
CA ASN A 63 12.76 0.80 -11.77
C ASN A 63 13.04 -0.36 -10.80
N TRP A 64 13.97 -1.21 -11.16
CA TRP A 64 14.31 -2.42 -10.41
C TRP A 64 15.67 -2.33 -9.70
N ASP A 65 16.30 -1.17 -9.74
CA ASP A 65 17.52 -0.86 -8.99
C ASP A 65 17.15 -0.31 -7.60
N ALA A 66 17.31 -1.14 -6.58
CA ALA A 66 16.99 -0.77 -5.20
C ALA A 66 17.84 0.41 -4.70
N THR A 67 19.10 0.53 -5.13
CA THR A 67 19.99 1.62 -4.76
C THR A 67 19.49 2.94 -5.36
N TYR A 68 19.18 2.96 -6.65
CA TYR A 68 18.58 4.09 -7.33
C TYR A 68 17.31 4.58 -6.61
N LEU A 69 16.39 3.65 -6.33
CA LEU A 69 15.10 3.95 -5.70
C LEU A 69 15.28 4.51 -4.28
N TYR A 70 16.20 3.93 -3.51
CA TYR A 70 16.51 4.37 -2.15
C TYR A 70 17.03 5.81 -2.12
N GLU A 71 18.01 6.14 -2.98
CA GLU A 71 18.59 7.48 -3.04
C GLU A 71 17.54 8.52 -3.51
N HIS A 72 16.63 8.15 -4.42
CA HIS A 72 15.55 9.05 -4.83
C HIS A 72 14.55 9.33 -3.71
N ILE A 73 14.13 8.31 -2.94
CA ILE A 73 13.26 8.52 -1.76
C ILE A 73 13.95 9.42 -0.73
N LYS A 74 15.25 9.25 -0.52
CA LYS A 74 16.05 10.07 0.37
C LYS A 74 16.14 11.52 -0.11
N ALA A 75 16.45 11.74 -1.39
CA ALA A 75 16.58 13.05 -2.01
C ALA A 75 15.26 13.85 -2.00
N THR A 76 14.13 13.21 -2.23
CA THR A 76 12.81 13.88 -2.22
C THR A 76 12.33 14.28 -0.83
N GLN A 77 13.00 13.84 0.24
CA GLN A 77 12.61 14.04 1.63
C GLN A 77 11.18 13.51 1.94
N MET A 78 10.65 12.63 1.09
CA MET A 78 9.30 12.08 1.23
C MET A 78 9.26 10.77 2.04
N ARG A 79 10.37 10.36 2.65
CA ARG A 79 10.49 9.14 3.46
C ARG A 79 9.33 8.94 4.45
N TYR A 80 8.90 10.03 5.10
CA TYR A 80 7.80 9.96 6.05
C TYR A 80 6.49 9.54 5.37
N VAL A 81 6.15 10.18 4.24
CA VAL A 81 4.93 9.87 3.47
C VAL A 81 5.02 8.49 2.82
N PHE A 82 6.18 8.13 2.28
CA PHE A 82 6.49 6.82 1.73
C PHE A 82 6.26 5.70 2.75
N ASN A 83 6.64 5.93 4.00
CA ASN A 83 6.42 5.01 5.11
C ASN A 83 5.01 5.09 5.72
N LEU A 84 4.01 5.44 4.94
CA LEU A 84 2.61 5.63 5.37
C LEU A 84 2.51 6.57 6.59
N ASP A 85 3.07 7.77 6.47
CA ASP A 85 3.23 8.77 7.53
C ASP A 85 3.95 8.20 8.77
N GLY A 86 5.02 7.45 8.54
CA GLY A 86 5.88 6.88 9.56
C GLY A 86 5.32 5.66 10.31
N VAL A 87 4.18 5.11 9.85
CA VAL A 87 3.57 3.92 10.48
C VAL A 87 4.29 2.63 10.10
N LEU A 88 4.84 2.58 8.88
CA LEU A 88 5.59 1.45 8.32
C LEU A 88 7.05 1.84 8.08
N ASN A 89 7.88 0.89 7.74
CA ASN A 89 9.32 1.10 7.54
C ASN A 89 9.79 0.58 6.17
N PHE A 90 9.14 1.06 5.09
CA PHE A 90 9.40 0.59 3.74
C PHE A 90 10.79 0.95 3.21
N HIS A 91 11.36 2.08 3.64
CA HIS A 91 12.71 2.43 3.22
C HIS A 91 13.75 1.42 3.72
N GLU A 92 13.54 0.79 4.88
CA GLU A 92 14.40 -0.28 5.37
C GLU A 92 14.31 -1.55 4.51
N GLN A 93 13.14 -1.81 3.88
CA GLN A 93 13.04 -2.90 2.92
C GLN A 93 13.88 -2.65 1.66
N LEU A 94 14.05 -1.39 1.24
CA LEU A 94 15.01 -1.05 0.17
C LEU A 94 16.45 -1.27 0.62
N GLU A 95 16.82 -0.83 1.83
CA GLU A 95 18.14 -1.08 2.43
C GLU A 95 18.44 -2.59 2.50
N ASN A 96 17.47 -3.39 2.91
CA ASN A 96 17.60 -4.84 2.98
C ASN A 96 17.71 -5.51 1.60
N ASN A 97 17.08 -4.96 0.56
CA ASN A 97 17.28 -5.41 -0.82
C ASN A 97 18.69 -5.04 -1.32
N ILE A 98 19.21 -3.86 -0.99
CA ILE A 98 20.56 -3.42 -1.35
C ILE A 98 21.61 -4.32 -0.69
N SER A 99 21.45 -4.63 0.59
CA SER A 99 22.36 -5.52 1.33
C SER A 99 22.23 -6.99 0.95
N GLY A 100 21.17 -7.37 0.21
CA GLY A 100 20.88 -8.75 -0.15
C GLY A 100 20.28 -9.59 0.99
N SER A 101 19.97 -8.99 2.14
CA SER A 101 19.34 -9.68 3.27
C SER A 101 17.88 -10.05 2.99
N ILE A 102 17.21 -9.33 2.11
CA ILE A 102 15.88 -9.65 1.57
C ILE A 102 15.93 -9.50 0.05
N LYS A 103 15.24 -10.40 -0.67
CA LYS A 103 15.04 -10.31 -2.11
C LYS A 103 13.55 -10.23 -2.40
N THR A 104 13.04 -9.02 -2.61
CA THR A 104 11.63 -8.81 -2.94
C THR A 104 11.45 -7.75 -4.02
N TRP A 105 10.64 -8.06 -5.02
CA TRP A 105 10.28 -7.15 -6.10
C TRP A 105 9.23 -6.10 -5.65
N ALA A 106 8.42 -6.44 -4.66
CA ALA A 106 7.24 -5.66 -4.29
C ALA A 106 7.60 -4.25 -3.79
N ILE A 107 8.68 -4.11 -3.02
CA ILE A 107 9.13 -2.80 -2.54
C ILE A 107 9.63 -1.91 -3.69
N MET A 108 10.28 -2.47 -4.69
CA MET A 108 10.76 -1.73 -5.86
C MET A 108 9.58 -1.24 -6.70
N TRP A 109 8.58 -2.10 -6.93
CA TRP A 109 7.34 -1.70 -7.61
C TRP A 109 6.58 -0.61 -6.84
N TYR A 110 6.39 -0.78 -5.54
CA TYR A 110 5.77 0.25 -4.70
C TYR A 110 6.52 1.58 -4.77
N THR A 111 7.85 1.55 -4.69
CA THR A 111 8.68 2.75 -4.76
C THR A 111 8.55 3.45 -6.12
N SER A 112 8.54 2.68 -7.20
CA SER A 112 8.34 3.21 -8.55
C SER A 112 6.98 3.90 -8.70
N ILE A 113 5.88 3.27 -8.24
CA ILE A 113 4.55 3.90 -8.19
C ILE A 113 4.61 5.21 -7.40
N PHE A 114 5.22 5.18 -6.22
CA PHE A 114 5.28 6.33 -5.32
C PHE A 114 6.04 7.52 -5.93
N LEU A 115 7.20 7.28 -6.53
CA LEU A 115 8.03 8.31 -7.17
C LEU A 115 7.36 8.92 -8.39
N ASN A 116 6.62 8.12 -9.17
CA ASN A 116 5.84 8.61 -10.31
C ASN A 116 4.52 9.30 -9.91
N GLY A 117 4.26 9.51 -8.61
CA GLY A 117 3.00 10.11 -8.15
C GLY A 117 1.77 9.24 -8.40
N GLY A 118 1.99 7.95 -8.66
CA GLY A 118 0.96 6.98 -8.99
C GLY A 118 0.02 6.67 -7.83
N LEU A 119 -1.14 6.12 -8.19
CA LEU A 119 -2.20 5.73 -7.29
C LEU A 119 -2.56 4.26 -7.49
N CYS A 120 -2.95 3.61 -6.40
CA CYS A 120 -3.43 2.25 -6.36
C CYS A 120 -4.93 2.25 -6.02
N LEU A 121 -5.76 1.60 -6.83
CA LEU A 121 -7.17 1.41 -6.54
C LEU A 121 -7.34 0.27 -5.53
N TYR A 122 -8.18 0.48 -4.53
CA TYR A 122 -8.52 -0.50 -3.50
C TYR A 122 -10.02 -0.76 -3.47
N PRO A 123 -10.45 -2.02 -3.21
CA PRO A 123 -11.81 -2.33 -2.89
C PRO A 123 -12.09 -2.05 -1.41
N LYS A 124 -13.35 -1.80 -1.06
CA LYS A 124 -13.80 -1.63 0.32
C LYS A 124 -13.60 -2.87 1.19
N VAL A 125 -13.77 -4.06 0.60
CA VAL A 125 -13.59 -5.36 1.24
C VAL A 125 -12.54 -6.16 0.49
N SER A 126 -11.80 -7.01 1.20
CA SER A 126 -10.80 -7.85 0.54
C SER A 126 -11.42 -8.87 -0.39
N LEU A 127 -10.90 -8.95 -1.62
CA LEU A 127 -11.27 -9.94 -2.63
C LEU A 127 -10.22 -11.06 -2.77
N SER A 128 -9.14 -10.97 -2.00
CA SER A 128 -8.09 -11.99 -1.92
C SER A 128 -7.67 -12.21 -0.47
N LYS A 129 -7.15 -13.40 -0.18
CA LYS A 129 -6.52 -13.76 1.09
C LYS A 129 -5.15 -14.34 0.81
N ASN A 130 -4.15 -13.94 1.57
CA ASN A 130 -2.85 -14.57 1.54
C ASN A 130 -2.91 -15.85 2.40
N ILE A 131 -2.64 -17.00 1.77
CA ILE A 131 -2.61 -18.31 2.45
C ILE A 131 -1.20 -18.70 2.91
N GLY A 132 -0.16 -17.97 2.49
CA GLY A 132 1.25 -18.22 2.87
C GLY A 132 1.64 -17.58 4.21
N LEU A 133 0.69 -17.10 5.01
CA LEU A 133 0.93 -16.59 6.36
C LEU A 133 1.01 -17.69 7.43
N ASP A 134 0.91 -18.95 7.02
CA ASP A 134 1.09 -20.14 7.86
C ASP A 134 2.56 -20.55 8.04
N GLY A 135 3.50 -19.75 7.52
CA GLY A 135 4.93 -20.03 7.55
C GLY A 135 5.45 -20.76 6.31
N THR A 136 4.59 -21.12 5.36
CA THR A 136 5.01 -21.76 4.09
C THR A 136 5.41 -20.73 3.02
N GLY A 137 5.12 -19.46 3.23
CA GLY A 137 5.44 -18.37 2.30
C GLY A 137 6.89 -17.91 2.42
N GLU A 138 7.59 -17.74 1.30
CA GLU A 138 9.02 -17.38 1.24
C GLU A 138 9.37 -16.05 1.95
N ASN A 139 8.44 -15.07 1.96
CA ASN A 139 8.63 -13.74 2.55
C ASN A 139 7.56 -13.41 3.60
N CYS A 140 6.90 -14.42 4.16
CA CYS A 140 5.82 -14.25 5.13
C CYS A 140 6.17 -14.93 6.45
N GLU A 141 6.18 -14.17 7.53
CA GLU A 141 6.19 -14.74 8.88
C GLU A 141 4.83 -15.37 9.20
N ILE A 142 4.80 -16.32 10.13
CA ILE A 142 3.54 -16.86 10.66
C ILE A 142 2.75 -15.69 11.28
N GLN A 143 1.61 -15.42 10.74
CA GLN A 143 0.71 -14.37 11.21
C GLN A 143 -0.71 -14.90 11.22
N ASP A 144 -1.37 -14.77 12.36
CA ASP A 144 -2.83 -14.88 12.41
C ASP A 144 -3.41 -13.68 11.65
N ASP A 145 -3.61 -13.84 10.35
CA ASP A 145 -4.37 -12.88 9.57
C ASP A 145 -5.86 -13.21 9.76
N GLU A 146 -6.41 -12.78 10.89
CA GLU A 146 -7.86 -12.77 11.14
C GLU A 146 -8.59 -11.77 10.22
N ALA A 147 -8.01 -11.45 9.06
CA ALA A 147 -8.71 -10.66 8.08
C ALA A 147 -10.00 -11.38 7.72
N PHE A 148 -11.12 -10.81 8.11
CA PHE A 148 -12.43 -11.29 7.72
C PHE A 148 -12.50 -11.34 6.19
N PHE A 149 -12.29 -12.53 5.66
CA PHE A 149 -12.36 -12.81 4.23
C PHE A 149 -13.62 -13.62 3.95
N ASP A 150 -14.55 -13.01 3.23
CA ASP A 150 -15.74 -13.68 2.76
C ASP A 150 -15.58 -14.04 1.27
N VAL A 151 -15.69 -15.32 0.96
CA VAL A 151 -15.61 -15.83 -0.41
C VAL A 151 -16.72 -15.28 -1.31
N SER A 152 -17.83 -14.83 -0.74
CA SER A 152 -18.95 -14.22 -1.47
C SER A 152 -18.74 -12.73 -1.80
N ASN A 153 -17.70 -12.09 -1.29
CA ASN A 153 -17.42 -10.67 -1.51
C ASN A 153 -17.43 -10.30 -2.99
N GLN A 154 -18.15 -9.23 -3.28
CA GLN A 154 -18.21 -8.59 -4.58
C GLN A 154 -18.06 -7.08 -4.39
N VAL A 155 -17.40 -6.43 -5.34
CA VAL A 155 -17.21 -4.98 -5.38
C VAL A 155 -17.37 -4.54 -6.82
N ASP A 156 -18.27 -3.60 -7.07
CA ASP A 156 -18.42 -2.97 -8.37
C ASP A 156 -17.53 -1.74 -8.48
N VAL A 157 -16.89 -1.58 -9.64
CA VAL A 157 -16.02 -0.44 -9.91
C VAL A 157 -16.79 0.56 -10.75
N LEU A 158 -17.02 1.73 -10.17
CA LEU A 158 -17.50 2.91 -10.89
C LEU A 158 -16.35 3.89 -11.07
N TYR A 159 -16.33 4.59 -12.21
CA TYR A 159 -15.33 5.62 -12.44
C TYR A 159 -15.40 6.70 -11.36
N GLN A 160 -14.27 7.03 -10.79
CA GLN A 160 -14.06 8.18 -9.92
C GLN A 160 -12.74 8.85 -10.28
N ARG A 161 -12.68 10.17 -10.16
CA ARG A 161 -11.45 10.91 -10.41
C ARG A 161 -10.33 10.44 -9.49
N PRO A 162 -9.15 10.04 -10.01
CA PRO A 162 -8.05 9.57 -9.21
C PRO A 162 -7.53 10.64 -8.24
N LYS A 163 -7.76 10.39 -6.95
CA LYS A 163 -7.31 11.25 -5.84
C LYS A 163 -7.11 10.40 -4.60
N GLU A 164 -6.00 10.60 -3.90
CA GLU A 164 -5.75 9.86 -2.65
C GLU A 164 -6.87 10.09 -1.62
N SER A 165 -7.43 9.00 -1.14
CA SER A 165 -8.50 9.01 -0.14
C SER A 165 -7.94 9.25 1.26
N LYS A 166 -8.30 10.39 1.87
CA LYS A 166 -7.94 10.68 3.27
C LYS A 166 -8.54 9.66 4.25
N ILE A 167 -9.75 9.16 3.96
CA ILE A 167 -10.43 8.15 4.79
C ILE A 167 -9.73 6.81 4.65
N GLY A 168 -9.44 6.37 3.41
CA GLY A 168 -8.71 5.12 3.14
C GLY A 168 -7.31 5.14 3.76
N LYS A 169 -6.58 6.25 3.63
CA LYS A 169 -5.26 6.39 4.25
C LYS A 169 -5.33 6.30 5.78
N ARG A 170 -6.33 6.96 6.40
CA ARG A 170 -6.56 6.88 7.85
C ARG A 170 -6.92 5.46 8.28
N TYR A 171 -7.71 4.76 7.48
CA TYR A 171 -8.08 3.37 7.70
C TYR A 171 -6.85 2.46 7.76
N LEU A 172 -5.97 2.50 6.74
CA LEU A 172 -4.73 1.71 6.72
C LEU A 172 -3.78 2.08 7.86
N LYS A 173 -3.61 3.36 8.13
CA LYS A 173 -2.79 3.81 9.27
C LYS A 173 -3.29 3.24 10.59
N ARG A 174 -4.61 3.19 10.78
CA ARG A 174 -5.22 2.61 11.98
C ARG A 174 -4.94 1.11 12.08
N TYR A 175 -5.11 0.37 10.98
CA TYR A 175 -4.81 -1.07 10.94
C TYR A 175 -3.36 -1.34 11.34
N TYR A 176 -2.40 -0.72 10.66
CA TYR A 176 -0.98 -0.97 10.93
C TYR A 176 -0.48 -0.44 12.28
N ARG A 177 -1.21 0.50 12.88
CA ARG A 177 -0.87 1.03 14.21
C ARG A 177 -1.45 0.18 15.34
N PHE A 178 -2.66 -0.33 15.17
CA PHE A 178 -3.43 -0.95 16.26
C PHE A 178 -3.88 -2.38 15.97
N GLY A 179 -3.91 -2.83 14.73
CA GLY A 179 -4.36 -4.17 14.32
C GLY A 179 -3.34 -5.28 14.54
N LYS A 180 -2.07 -4.93 14.71
CA LYS A 180 -1.03 -5.83 15.23
C LYS A 180 -0.61 -5.29 16.57
N GLU A 181 -0.34 -6.14 17.55
CA GLU A 181 0.14 -5.77 18.87
C GLU A 181 1.25 -4.70 18.77
N SER A 182 0.83 -3.45 18.91
CA SER A 182 1.79 -2.36 18.81
C SER A 182 2.41 -2.19 20.18
N THR A 183 3.64 -2.63 20.32
CA THR A 183 4.44 -2.37 21.53
C THR A 183 4.47 -0.87 21.80
N PHE A 184 4.46 -0.49 23.08
CA PHE A 184 4.53 0.91 23.55
C PHE A 184 5.64 1.71 22.86
N ASN A 185 6.81 1.09 22.65
CA ASN A 185 7.96 1.69 21.95
C ASN A 185 7.67 2.05 20.49
N LYS A 186 6.87 1.24 19.77
CA LYS A 186 6.47 1.52 18.39
C LYS A 186 5.53 2.73 18.33
N ARG A 187 4.64 2.89 19.31
CA ARG A 187 3.74 4.06 19.40
C ARG A 187 4.53 5.34 19.63
N ILE A 188 5.52 5.35 20.54
CA ILE A 188 6.39 6.51 20.81
C ILE A 188 7.16 6.89 19.53
N LYS A 189 7.80 5.92 18.86
CA LYS A 189 8.56 6.16 17.62
C LYS A 189 7.71 6.80 16.53
N ILE A 190 6.48 6.30 16.32
CA ILE A 190 5.55 6.84 15.31
C ILE A 190 5.13 8.27 15.67
N THR A 191 4.85 8.54 16.94
CA THR A 191 4.48 9.87 17.42
C THR A 191 5.62 10.86 17.24
N TYR A 192 6.84 10.48 17.60
CA TYR A 192 8.05 11.30 17.39
C TYR A 192 8.27 11.64 15.91
N LEU A 193 8.19 10.65 15.02
CA LEU A 193 8.36 10.86 13.58
C LEU A 193 7.29 11.80 13.01
N HIS A 194 6.05 11.70 13.52
CA HIS A 194 4.96 12.60 13.12
C HIS A 194 5.27 14.06 13.49
N TYR A 195 5.64 14.35 14.73
CA TYR A 195 5.97 15.69 15.19
C TYR A 195 7.20 16.26 14.47
N ARG A 196 8.25 15.46 14.27
CA ARG A 196 9.43 15.82 13.51
C ARG A 196 9.09 16.23 12.07
N TYR A 197 8.23 15.46 11.39
CA TYR A 197 7.78 15.81 10.04
C TYR A 197 6.97 17.11 10.01
N GLN A 198 6.05 17.32 10.94
CA GLN A 198 5.27 18.55 11.03
C GLN A 198 6.18 19.78 11.28
N PHE A 199 7.17 19.64 12.13
CA PHE A 199 8.17 20.69 12.40
C PHE A 199 8.97 21.05 11.14
N ILE A 200 9.52 20.05 10.42
CA ILE A 200 10.26 20.29 9.17
C ILE A 200 9.37 20.99 8.13
N LYS A 201 8.11 20.60 8.03
CA LYS A 201 7.15 21.21 7.11
C LYS A 201 6.82 22.66 7.49
N LEU A 202 6.79 22.98 8.76
CA LEU A 202 6.57 24.34 9.27
C LEU A 202 7.77 25.23 8.94
N VAL A 203 8.99 24.76 9.23
CA VAL A 203 10.25 25.50 8.96
C VAL A 203 10.46 25.76 7.46
N LYS A 204 9.99 24.88 6.57
CA LYS A 204 10.09 25.08 5.10
C LYS A 204 9.04 26.04 4.53
N ARG A 205 8.08 26.49 5.31
CA ARG A 205 7.06 27.49 4.93
C ARG A 205 7.41 28.92 5.41
N LEU A 206 8.45 29.03 6.25
CA LEU A 206 9.11 30.27 6.65
C LEU A 206 10.28 30.58 5.74
#